data_f91c06fb1f546ba63ca8729ce1af4a73
#
_entry.id   f91c06fb1f546ba63ca8729ce1af4a73
#
_cell.length_a   1.000
_cell.length_b   1.000
_cell.length_c   1.000
_cell.angle_alpha   90.00
_cell.angle_beta   90.00
_cell.angle_gamma   90.00
#
_symmetry.space_group_name_H-M   'P 1'
#
loop_
_entity.id
_entity.type
_entity.pdbx_description
1 polymer ?
#
loop_
_entity_poly.entity_id
_entity_poly.type
_entity_poly.pdbx_seq_one_letter_code
_entity_poly.pdbx_strand_id
1 'polypeptide(L)'
;MDKKIQEAFDTIQAPELLKRKTKAALRKKTFDYGRNLIRLRMHRRRLAAGLLSLALVLSGAGLWFIPSASISMEINPSIELKVNALDRVIALEGKNADGIALVKEINVAGMEYDDAVQRILLSNGMEPYLESGKDITITVAGGGTNKHAEQMLSRVLCRAYNIADRDNVLYCQVDWQTVKAAQEVNLCIPRYLAWQNLLKNDPTITPEDVRQIPKEKIRILAQVIIIEDPCHE
;
A
#
# COMPACT_ATOMS: atom_id res chain seq x y z
N MET A 1 -69.17 38.30 14.68
CA MET A 1 -68.28 39.48 14.64
C MET A 1 -68.98 40.52 13.78
N ASP A 2 -69.28 41.72 14.35
CA ASP A 2 -70.21 42.66 13.77
C ASP A 2 -69.70 43.25 12.46
N LYS A 3 -70.45 43.13 11.36
CA LYS A 3 -70.12 43.66 10.03
C LYS A 3 -69.73 45.14 10.07
N LYS A 4 -70.35 45.92 11.00
CA LYS A 4 -70.04 47.34 11.25
C LYS A 4 -68.59 47.57 11.80
N ILE A 5 -68.08 46.65 12.57
CA ILE A 5 -66.69 46.75 13.10
C ILE A 5 -65.74 46.48 11.98
N GLN A 6 -66.02 45.54 11.10
CA GLN A 6 -65.18 45.18 9.95
C GLN A 6 -65.12 46.33 8.93
N GLU A 7 -66.27 46.97 8.64
CA GLU A 7 -66.34 48.15 7.76
C GLU A 7 -65.57 49.36 8.32
N ALA A 8 -65.62 49.55 9.65
CA ALA A 8 -64.87 50.62 10.31
C ALA A 8 -63.33 50.41 10.25
N PHE A 9 -62.87 49.17 10.32
CA PHE A 9 -61.41 48.84 10.17
C PHE A 9 -60.95 48.93 8.71
N ASP A 10 -61.80 48.62 7.74
CA ASP A 10 -61.47 48.69 6.32
C ASP A 10 -61.31 50.14 5.80
N THR A 11 -61.92 51.10 6.53
CA THR A 11 -61.76 52.53 6.22
C THR A 11 -60.45 53.14 6.73
N ILE A 12 -59.73 52.46 7.64
CA ILE A 12 -58.43 52.92 8.14
C ILE A 12 -57.32 52.51 7.17
N GLN A 13 -57.10 53.32 6.18
CA GLN A 13 -55.97 53.10 5.27
C GLN A 13 -54.70 53.81 5.76
N ALA A 14 -53.63 53.10 5.92
CA ALA A 14 -52.34 53.70 6.24
C ALA A 14 -51.94 54.70 5.16
N PRO A 15 -51.39 55.90 5.51
CA PRO A 15 -50.88 56.85 4.55
C PRO A 15 -49.93 56.24 3.55
N GLU A 16 -50.08 56.60 2.27
CA GLU A 16 -49.26 56.03 1.19
C GLU A 16 -47.74 56.20 1.44
N LEU A 17 -47.36 57.33 2.06
CA LEU A 17 -45.98 57.58 2.42
C LEU A 17 -45.44 56.56 3.47
N LEU A 18 -46.29 56.13 4.41
CA LEU A 18 -45.91 55.10 5.41
C LEU A 18 -45.79 53.73 4.75
N LYS A 19 -46.73 53.39 3.88
CA LYS A 19 -46.68 52.13 3.11
C LYS A 19 -45.39 52.07 2.25
N ARG A 20 -45.02 53.16 1.60
CA ARG A 20 -43.77 53.23 0.78
C ARG A 20 -42.52 53.09 1.67
N LYS A 21 -42.45 53.78 2.81
CA LYS A 21 -41.30 53.68 3.74
C LYS A 21 -41.16 52.27 4.33
N THR A 22 -42.28 51.65 4.77
CA THR A 22 -42.29 50.29 5.31
C THR A 22 -41.90 49.27 4.26
N LYS A 23 -42.43 49.41 3.02
CA LYS A 23 -42.07 48.52 1.90
C LYS A 23 -40.59 48.64 1.52
N ALA A 24 -40.03 49.85 1.54
CA ALA A 24 -38.58 50.07 1.28
C ALA A 24 -37.71 49.47 2.40
N ALA A 25 -38.08 49.63 3.67
CA ALA A 25 -37.39 49.07 4.82
C ALA A 25 -37.43 47.53 4.81
N LEU A 26 -38.60 46.96 4.53
CA LEU A 26 -38.75 45.48 4.38
C LEU A 26 -37.91 44.95 3.21
N ARG A 27 -37.93 45.64 2.07
CA ARG A 27 -37.16 45.24 0.89
C ARG A 27 -35.65 45.23 1.18
N LYS A 28 -35.16 46.21 1.91
CA LYS A 28 -33.75 46.29 2.32
C LYS A 28 -33.38 45.14 3.27
N LYS A 29 -34.21 44.91 4.31
CA LYS A 29 -33.98 43.82 5.28
C LYS A 29 -34.03 42.43 4.63
N THR A 30 -35.04 42.17 3.79
CA THR A 30 -35.17 40.87 3.12
C THR A 30 -34.06 40.62 2.10
N PHE A 31 -33.59 41.68 1.39
CA PHE A 31 -32.49 41.58 0.45
C PHE A 31 -31.16 41.29 1.16
N ASP A 32 -30.88 41.95 2.28
CA ASP A 32 -29.67 41.72 3.07
C ASP A 32 -29.71 40.34 3.74
N TYR A 33 -30.86 39.88 4.20
CA TYR A 33 -31.03 38.54 4.76
C TYR A 33 -30.77 37.45 3.71
N GLY A 34 -31.34 37.63 2.51
CA GLY A 34 -31.11 36.69 1.38
C GLY A 34 -29.63 36.62 0.95
N ARG A 35 -28.95 37.77 0.89
CA ARG A 35 -27.52 37.81 0.55
C ARG A 35 -26.65 37.10 1.60
N ASN A 36 -26.97 37.30 2.87
CA ASN A 36 -26.21 36.63 3.95
C ASN A 36 -26.42 35.12 3.94
N LEU A 37 -27.62 34.62 3.66
CA LEU A 37 -27.88 33.19 3.53
C LEU A 37 -27.13 32.57 2.32
N ILE A 38 -27.11 33.29 1.20
CA ILE A 38 -26.36 32.84 -0.01
C ILE A 38 -24.86 32.81 0.29
N ARG A 39 -24.32 33.85 0.96
CA ARG A 39 -22.91 33.87 1.36
C ARG A 39 -22.58 32.70 2.30
N LEU A 40 -23.37 32.44 3.30
CA LEU A 40 -23.18 31.31 4.22
C LEU A 40 -23.21 29.95 3.50
N ARG A 41 -24.15 29.78 2.55
CA ARG A 41 -24.22 28.57 1.71
C ARG A 41 -22.97 28.44 0.83
N MET A 42 -22.48 29.52 0.24
CA MET A 42 -21.26 29.50 -0.58
C MET A 42 -20.02 29.20 0.27
N HIS A 43 -19.89 29.76 1.48
CA HIS A 43 -18.79 29.44 2.39
C HIS A 43 -18.82 27.98 2.81
N ARG A 44 -19.98 27.43 3.19
CA ARG A 44 -20.14 26.00 3.51
C ARG A 44 -19.75 25.09 2.34
N ARG A 45 -20.17 25.43 1.12
CA ARG A 45 -19.78 24.67 -0.09
C ARG A 45 -18.30 24.75 -0.37
N ARG A 46 -17.67 25.90 -0.21
CA ARG A 46 -16.21 26.08 -0.37
C ARG A 46 -15.44 25.30 0.69
N LEU A 47 -15.89 25.33 1.95
CA LEU A 47 -15.29 24.52 3.01
C LEU A 47 -15.45 23.02 2.75
N ALA A 48 -16.64 22.58 2.34
CA ALA A 48 -16.88 21.18 1.98
C ALA A 48 -16.00 20.74 0.79
N ALA A 49 -15.86 21.56 -0.25
CA ALA A 49 -14.98 21.29 -1.38
C ALA A 49 -13.50 21.24 -0.94
N GLY A 50 -13.07 22.14 -0.06
CA GLY A 50 -11.72 22.15 0.51
C GLY A 50 -11.43 20.90 1.34
N LEU A 51 -12.37 20.47 2.19
CA LEU A 51 -12.23 19.24 2.96
C LEU A 51 -12.20 17.99 2.06
N LEU A 52 -13.05 17.95 1.02
CA LEU A 52 -13.06 16.85 0.06
C LEU A 52 -11.75 16.78 -0.71
N SER A 53 -11.21 17.92 -1.19
CA SER A 53 -9.93 17.94 -1.88
C SER A 53 -8.78 17.51 -0.98
N LEU A 54 -8.77 17.94 0.29
CA LEU A 54 -7.78 17.51 1.26
C LEU A 54 -7.87 15.99 1.54
N ALA A 55 -9.07 15.45 1.69
CA ALA A 55 -9.27 14.02 1.86
C ALA A 55 -8.76 13.21 0.66
N LEU A 56 -9.00 13.69 -0.58
CA LEU A 56 -8.49 13.05 -1.79
C LEU A 56 -6.96 13.09 -1.86
N VAL A 57 -6.33 14.19 -1.47
CA VAL A 57 -4.86 14.29 -1.44
C VAL A 57 -4.28 13.35 -0.37
N LEU A 58 -4.85 13.32 0.82
CA LEU A 58 -4.38 12.44 1.90
C LEU A 58 -4.57 10.96 1.57
N SER A 59 -5.68 10.57 0.94
CA SER A 59 -5.89 9.19 0.50
C SER A 59 -4.93 8.79 -0.63
N GLY A 60 -4.69 9.68 -1.59
CA GLY A 60 -3.70 9.46 -2.64
C GLY A 60 -2.28 9.33 -2.12
N ALA A 61 -1.90 10.17 -1.16
CA ALA A 61 -0.61 10.06 -0.47
C ALA A 61 -0.48 8.73 0.29
N GLY A 62 -1.56 8.28 0.96
CA GLY A 62 -1.58 6.97 1.63
C GLY A 62 -1.30 5.81 0.67
N LEU A 63 -1.96 5.80 -0.49
CA LEU A 63 -1.74 4.78 -1.52
C LEU A 63 -0.30 4.80 -2.08
N TRP A 64 0.33 5.97 -2.12
CA TRP A 64 1.68 6.12 -2.66
C TRP A 64 2.77 5.75 -1.66
N PHE A 65 2.64 6.14 -0.39
CA PHE A 65 3.72 6.01 0.61
C PHE A 65 3.59 4.82 1.56
N ILE A 66 2.42 4.17 1.63
CA ILE A 66 2.21 3.04 2.53
C ILE A 66 2.55 1.74 1.79
N PRO A 67 3.47 0.91 2.30
CA PRO A 67 3.78 -0.38 1.71
C PRO A 67 2.58 -1.33 1.85
N SER A 68 2.19 -1.98 0.75
CA SER A 68 1.16 -3.03 0.69
C SER A 68 1.77 -4.41 0.53
N ALA A 69 2.98 -4.49 -0.03
CA ALA A 69 3.73 -5.71 -0.23
C ALA A 69 5.22 -5.49 0.01
N SER A 70 5.93 -6.58 0.29
CA SER A 70 7.38 -6.64 0.38
C SER A 70 7.90 -7.80 -0.46
N ILE A 71 8.99 -7.56 -1.20
CA ILE A 71 9.72 -8.57 -1.96
C ILE A 71 11.12 -8.65 -1.38
N SER A 72 11.43 -9.76 -0.73
CA SER A 72 12.78 -10.03 -0.19
C SER A 72 13.54 -10.92 -1.15
N MET A 73 14.79 -10.58 -1.39
CA MET A 73 15.75 -11.39 -2.14
C MET A 73 16.96 -11.71 -1.24
N GLU A 74 17.18 -12.98 -0.97
CA GLU A 74 18.24 -13.49 -0.12
C GLU A 74 19.19 -14.34 -0.95
N ILE A 75 20.33 -13.76 -1.30
CA ILE A 75 21.43 -14.43 -2.03
C ILE A 75 22.70 -14.35 -1.18
N ASN A 76 22.92 -13.28 -0.52
CA ASN A 76 24.12 -12.62 -0.02
C ASN A 76 24.78 -11.81 -1.14
N PRO A 77 24.24 -10.65 -1.50
CA PRO A 77 23.54 -9.65 -0.66
C PRO A 77 22.07 -9.99 -0.34
N SER A 78 21.60 -9.56 0.82
CA SER A 78 20.20 -9.67 1.23
C SER A 78 19.54 -8.29 1.18
N ILE A 79 18.45 -8.19 0.41
CA ILE A 79 17.73 -6.93 0.16
C ILE A 79 16.22 -7.13 0.26
N GLU A 80 15.53 -6.04 0.57
CA GLU A 80 14.07 -5.99 0.63
C GLU A 80 13.55 -4.78 -0.12
N LEU A 81 12.61 -5.01 -1.06
CA LEU A 81 11.85 -3.99 -1.75
C LEU A 81 10.50 -3.82 -1.03
N LYS A 82 10.12 -2.57 -0.72
CA LYS A 82 8.78 -2.23 -0.27
C LYS A 82 7.98 -1.70 -1.44
N VAL A 83 6.83 -2.29 -1.68
CA VAL A 83 5.95 -2.02 -2.83
C VAL A 83 4.63 -1.45 -2.32
N ASN A 84 4.13 -0.38 -2.95
CA ASN A 84 2.86 0.23 -2.60
C ASN A 84 1.67 -0.46 -3.31
N ALA A 85 0.46 -0.01 -3.01
CA ALA A 85 -0.77 -0.54 -3.62
C ALA A 85 -0.91 -0.26 -5.13
N LEU A 86 0.00 0.51 -5.72
CA LEU A 86 0.07 0.81 -7.16
C LEU A 86 1.21 0.04 -7.85
N ASP A 87 1.70 -1.01 -7.24
CA ASP A 87 2.79 -1.87 -7.75
C ASP A 87 4.12 -1.12 -7.97
N ARG A 88 4.33 0.00 -7.23
CA ARG A 88 5.55 0.80 -7.33
C ARG A 88 6.45 0.59 -6.12
N VAL A 89 7.74 0.47 -6.38
CA VAL A 89 8.77 0.40 -5.33
C VAL A 89 8.86 1.76 -4.63
N ILE A 90 8.65 1.76 -3.31
CA ILE A 90 8.74 2.96 -2.47
C ILE A 90 10.00 2.98 -1.60
N ALA A 91 10.61 1.83 -1.35
CA ALA A 91 11.87 1.73 -0.64
C ALA A 91 12.64 0.47 -1.07
N LEU A 92 13.97 0.55 -1.05
CA LEU A 92 14.90 -0.56 -1.20
C LEU A 92 15.83 -0.56 0.01
N GLU A 93 15.85 -1.65 0.76
CA GLU A 93 16.61 -1.78 2.00
C GLU A 93 17.60 -2.95 1.91
N GLY A 94 18.86 -2.72 2.28
CA GLY A 94 19.83 -3.78 2.49
C GLY A 94 19.68 -4.38 3.89
N LYS A 95 19.63 -5.70 3.99
CA LYS A 95 19.45 -6.43 5.27
C LYS A 95 20.77 -6.96 5.84
N ASN A 96 21.83 -6.97 5.06
CA ASN A 96 23.19 -7.31 5.49
C ASN A 96 24.21 -6.30 4.91
N ALA A 97 25.48 -6.45 5.24
CA ALA A 97 26.52 -5.51 4.84
C ALA A 97 26.63 -5.38 3.30
N ASP A 98 26.59 -6.51 2.59
CA ASP A 98 26.64 -6.56 1.13
C ASP A 98 25.39 -5.95 0.49
N GLY A 99 24.20 -6.23 1.07
CA GLY A 99 22.93 -5.61 0.65
C GLY A 99 22.92 -4.09 0.85
N ILE A 100 23.46 -3.60 1.96
CA ILE A 100 23.60 -2.15 2.21
C ILE A 100 24.54 -1.50 1.19
N ALA A 101 25.62 -2.17 0.81
CA ALA A 101 26.54 -1.68 -0.22
C ALA A 101 25.84 -1.63 -1.59
N LEU A 102 25.14 -2.69 -1.97
CA LEU A 102 24.41 -2.82 -3.24
C LEU A 102 23.32 -1.72 -3.39
N VAL A 103 22.54 -1.49 -2.35
CA VAL A 103 21.44 -0.50 -2.37
C VAL A 103 21.95 0.93 -2.62
N LYS A 104 23.19 1.25 -2.25
CA LYS A 104 23.78 2.58 -2.50
C LYS A 104 24.08 2.83 -3.98
N GLU A 105 24.24 1.76 -4.77
CA GLU A 105 24.60 1.84 -6.19
C GLU A 105 23.37 1.78 -7.11
N ILE A 106 22.22 1.33 -6.58
CA ILE A 106 21.01 1.05 -7.37
C ILE A 106 19.86 1.96 -6.94
N ASN A 107 19.26 2.64 -7.90
CA ASN A 107 18.04 3.40 -7.68
C ASN A 107 16.88 2.77 -8.45
N VAL A 108 15.87 2.27 -7.72
CA VAL A 108 14.64 1.65 -8.25
C VAL A 108 13.36 2.33 -7.74
N ALA A 109 13.49 3.45 -7.02
CA ALA A 109 12.34 4.17 -6.46
C ALA A 109 11.36 4.60 -7.57
N GLY A 110 10.07 4.30 -7.39
CA GLY A 110 9.00 4.60 -8.34
C GLY A 110 8.89 3.65 -9.53
N MET A 111 9.79 2.70 -9.70
CA MET A 111 9.71 1.65 -10.75
C MET A 111 8.61 0.64 -10.43
N GLU A 112 8.10 -0.07 -11.42
CA GLU A 112 7.33 -1.29 -11.20
C GLU A 112 8.21 -2.34 -10.51
N TYR A 113 7.61 -3.13 -9.63
CA TYR A 113 8.38 -4.03 -8.76
C TYR A 113 9.16 -5.09 -9.55
N ASP A 114 8.60 -5.64 -10.63
CA ASP A 114 9.25 -6.65 -11.45
C ASP A 114 10.39 -6.09 -12.30
N ASP A 115 10.23 -4.88 -12.86
CA ASP A 115 11.31 -4.17 -13.53
C ASP A 115 12.43 -3.78 -12.56
N ALA A 116 12.05 -3.42 -11.33
CA ALA A 116 13.01 -3.14 -10.27
C ALA A 116 13.83 -4.40 -9.90
N VAL A 117 13.16 -5.54 -9.74
CA VAL A 117 13.83 -6.83 -9.51
C VAL A 117 14.77 -7.17 -10.65
N GLN A 118 14.33 -7.05 -11.89
CA GLN A 118 15.18 -7.29 -13.06
C GLN A 118 16.40 -6.38 -13.05
N ARG A 119 16.22 -5.08 -12.79
CA ARG A 119 17.31 -4.11 -12.73
C ARG A 119 18.33 -4.43 -11.64
N ILE A 120 17.87 -4.90 -10.48
CA ILE A 120 18.72 -5.32 -9.38
C ILE A 120 19.54 -6.55 -9.78
N LEU A 121 18.87 -7.58 -10.31
CA LEU A 121 19.53 -8.84 -10.72
C LEU A 121 20.56 -8.62 -11.84
N LEU A 122 20.32 -7.69 -12.76
CA LEU A 122 21.24 -7.34 -13.85
C LEU A 122 22.32 -6.32 -13.44
N SER A 123 22.38 -5.91 -12.16
CA SER A 123 23.38 -4.95 -11.72
C SER A 123 24.76 -5.59 -11.55
N ASN A 124 25.81 -4.82 -11.81
CA ASN A 124 27.20 -5.28 -11.64
C ASN A 124 27.48 -5.76 -10.21
N GLY A 125 26.79 -5.18 -9.21
CA GLY A 125 26.91 -5.59 -7.82
C GLY A 125 26.30 -6.97 -7.52
N MET A 126 25.40 -7.48 -8.38
CA MET A 126 24.79 -8.82 -8.25
C MET A 126 25.52 -9.90 -9.05
N GLU A 127 26.18 -9.54 -10.16
CA GLU A 127 26.83 -10.46 -11.08
C GLU A 127 27.73 -11.51 -10.40
N PRO A 128 28.64 -11.17 -9.46
CA PRO A 128 29.51 -12.16 -8.82
C PRO A 128 28.76 -13.22 -8.01
N TYR A 129 27.57 -12.87 -7.52
CA TYR A 129 26.76 -13.77 -6.71
C TYR A 129 25.91 -14.71 -7.58
N LEU A 130 25.48 -14.26 -8.75
CA LEU A 130 24.74 -15.07 -9.73
C LEU A 130 25.66 -16.07 -10.44
N GLU A 131 26.86 -15.66 -10.87
CA GLU A 131 27.83 -16.52 -11.51
C GLU A 131 28.34 -17.65 -10.60
N SER A 132 28.30 -17.44 -9.28
CA SER A 132 28.76 -18.48 -8.32
C SER A 132 27.80 -19.66 -8.20
N GLY A 133 26.65 -19.69 -8.92
CA GLY A 133 25.63 -20.73 -8.83
C GLY A 133 24.96 -20.81 -7.45
N LYS A 134 24.96 -19.72 -6.69
CA LYS A 134 24.34 -19.68 -5.36
C LYS A 134 22.81 -19.62 -5.47
N ASP A 135 22.15 -20.27 -4.52
CA ASP A 135 20.70 -20.23 -4.43
C ASP A 135 20.20 -18.81 -4.16
N ILE A 136 19.19 -18.41 -4.90
CA ILE A 136 18.42 -17.19 -4.72
C ILE A 136 17.14 -17.54 -3.98
N THR A 137 16.89 -16.90 -2.85
CA THR A 137 15.58 -17.01 -2.18
C THR A 137 14.77 -15.75 -2.44
N ILE A 138 13.61 -15.89 -3.06
CA ILE A 138 12.66 -14.80 -3.32
C ILE A 138 11.43 -15.02 -2.45
N THR A 139 11.10 -14.04 -1.63
CA THR A 139 9.90 -14.07 -0.80
C THR A 139 9.01 -12.88 -1.13
N VAL A 140 7.73 -13.15 -1.45
CA VAL A 140 6.70 -12.11 -1.58
C VAL A 140 5.80 -12.15 -0.35
N ALA A 141 5.72 -11.03 0.36
CA ALA A 141 4.89 -10.88 1.55
C ALA A 141 3.83 -9.80 1.35
N GLY A 142 2.60 -10.08 1.74
CA GLY A 142 1.48 -9.14 1.57
C GLY A 142 0.91 -9.15 0.15
N GLY A 143 0.63 -7.97 -0.40
CA GLY A 143 0.10 -7.83 -1.76
C GLY A 143 -1.43 -7.83 -1.84
N GLY A 144 -2.14 -7.57 -0.73
CA GLY A 144 -3.59 -7.42 -0.70
C GLY A 144 -4.33 -8.75 -0.73
N THR A 145 -4.75 -9.24 -1.89
CA THR A 145 -5.40 -10.56 -2.04
C THR A 145 -4.37 -11.64 -2.33
N ASN A 146 -4.66 -12.90 -1.97
CA ASN A 146 -3.80 -14.03 -2.30
C ASN A 146 -3.51 -14.08 -3.81
N LYS A 147 -4.51 -13.85 -4.65
CA LYS A 147 -4.35 -13.83 -6.12
C LYS A 147 -3.36 -12.75 -6.58
N HIS A 148 -3.42 -11.55 -6.00
CA HIS A 148 -2.47 -10.48 -6.37
C HIS A 148 -1.04 -10.82 -5.94
N ALA A 149 -0.86 -11.38 -4.74
CA ALA A 149 0.44 -11.82 -4.26
C ALA A 149 1.02 -12.98 -5.11
N GLU A 150 0.17 -13.91 -5.58
CA GLU A 150 0.56 -14.96 -6.54
C GLU A 150 1.01 -14.36 -7.87
N GLN A 151 0.28 -13.40 -8.41
CA GLN A 151 0.66 -12.69 -9.64
C GLN A 151 1.98 -11.93 -9.47
N MET A 152 2.16 -11.26 -8.33
CA MET A 152 3.43 -10.59 -8.03
C MET A 152 4.59 -11.58 -8.02
N LEU A 153 4.42 -12.71 -7.34
CA LEU A 153 5.44 -13.75 -7.26
C LEU A 153 5.75 -14.32 -8.65
N SER A 154 4.72 -14.65 -9.44
CA SER A 154 4.85 -15.15 -10.82
C SER A 154 5.69 -14.19 -11.69
N ARG A 155 5.35 -12.89 -11.72
CA ARG A 155 6.07 -11.88 -12.50
C ARG A 155 7.54 -11.74 -12.04
N VAL A 156 7.78 -11.73 -10.73
CA VAL A 156 9.15 -11.66 -10.17
C VAL A 156 9.96 -12.91 -10.55
N LEU A 157 9.35 -14.10 -10.47
CA LEU A 157 10.01 -15.34 -10.86
C LEU A 157 10.35 -15.37 -12.35
N CYS A 158 9.46 -14.90 -13.23
CA CYS A 158 9.77 -14.76 -14.64
C CYS A 158 11.01 -13.91 -14.90
N ARG A 159 11.17 -12.79 -14.18
CA ARG A 159 12.38 -11.96 -14.27
C ARG A 159 13.62 -12.68 -13.75
N ALA A 160 13.48 -13.40 -12.63
CA ALA A 160 14.59 -14.14 -12.04
C ALA A 160 15.05 -15.32 -12.91
N TYR A 161 14.13 -16.10 -13.47
CA TYR A 161 14.43 -17.26 -14.32
C TYR A 161 15.08 -16.90 -15.67
N ASN A 162 14.91 -15.68 -16.14
CA ASN A 162 15.61 -15.19 -17.32
C ASN A 162 17.09 -14.86 -17.06
N ILE A 163 17.51 -14.80 -15.78
CA ILE A 163 18.83 -14.35 -15.37
C ILE A 163 19.58 -15.44 -14.61
N ALA A 164 18.88 -16.23 -13.80
CA ALA A 164 19.42 -17.29 -12.98
C ALA A 164 18.85 -18.66 -13.37
N ASP A 165 19.61 -19.72 -13.08
CA ASP A 165 19.14 -21.08 -13.27
C ASP A 165 17.93 -21.35 -12.37
N ARG A 166 16.85 -21.92 -12.92
CA ARG A 166 15.60 -22.24 -12.20
C ARG A 166 15.83 -23.12 -10.98
N ASP A 167 16.78 -24.03 -11.05
CA ASP A 167 17.12 -24.94 -9.95
C ASP A 167 17.73 -24.23 -8.74
N ASN A 168 18.29 -23.05 -8.96
CA ASN A 168 18.89 -22.23 -7.92
C ASN A 168 17.92 -21.19 -7.33
N VAL A 169 16.67 -21.08 -7.82
CA VAL A 169 15.70 -20.11 -7.30
C VAL A 169 14.71 -20.81 -6.36
N LEU A 170 14.78 -20.44 -5.08
CA LEU A 170 13.82 -20.80 -4.06
C LEU A 170 12.83 -19.64 -3.87
N TYR A 171 11.54 -19.91 -3.75
CA TYR A 171 10.55 -18.85 -3.61
C TYR A 171 9.45 -19.22 -2.63
N CYS A 172 8.84 -18.23 -2.01
CA CYS A 172 7.67 -18.41 -1.15
C CYS A 172 6.80 -17.15 -1.12
N GLN A 173 5.52 -17.39 -0.88
CA GLN A 173 4.55 -16.33 -0.60
C GLN A 173 4.05 -16.50 0.83
N VAL A 174 3.99 -15.40 1.56
CA VAL A 174 3.58 -15.39 2.97
C VAL A 174 2.74 -14.16 3.29
N ASP A 175 2.04 -14.19 4.41
CA ASP A 175 1.37 -13.02 4.98
C ASP A 175 2.33 -12.20 5.87
N TRP A 176 1.89 -11.01 6.26
CA TRP A 176 2.65 -10.14 7.15
C TRP A 176 2.85 -10.69 8.56
N GLN A 177 1.96 -11.57 9.03
CA GLN A 177 2.10 -12.20 10.35
C GLN A 177 3.25 -13.18 10.33
N THR A 178 3.37 -13.97 9.26
CA THR A 178 4.50 -14.88 9.04
C THR A 178 5.84 -14.14 8.98
N VAL A 179 5.88 -12.98 8.27
CA VAL A 179 7.09 -12.14 8.23
C VAL A 179 7.49 -11.67 9.63
N LYS A 180 6.54 -11.13 10.40
CA LYS A 180 6.78 -10.69 11.77
C LYS A 180 7.29 -11.84 12.67
N ALA A 181 6.59 -12.97 12.63
CA ALA A 181 6.94 -14.11 13.44
C ALA A 181 8.34 -14.68 13.10
N ALA A 182 8.72 -14.68 11.82
CA ALA A 182 10.06 -15.07 11.39
C ALA A 182 11.12 -14.09 11.92
N GLN A 183 10.84 -12.79 11.90
CA GLN A 183 11.73 -11.75 12.41
C GLN A 183 11.93 -11.87 13.95
N GLU A 184 10.87 -12.16 14.71
CA GLU A 184 10.94 -12.32 16.16
C GLU A 184 11.89 -13.45 16.59
N VAL A 185 11.96 -14.53 15.79
CA VAL A 185 12.89 -15.65 16.04
C VAL A 185 14.19 -15.53 15.24
N ASN A 186 14.37 -14.41 14.54
CA ASN A 186 15.55 -14.11 13.72
C ASN A 186 15.87 -15.23 12.70
N LEU A 187 14.84 -15.72 12.01
CA LEU A 187 14.96 -16.66 10.90
C LEU A 187 14.56 -15.98 9.58
N CYS A 188 15.18 -16.40 8.47
CA CYS A 188 14.65 -16.08 7.15
C CYS A 188 13.34 -16.86 6.90
N ILE A 189 12.50 -16.36 6.01
CA ILE A 189 11.16 -16.89 5.79
C ILE A 189 11.16 -18.40 5.46
N PRO A 190 11.96 -18.91 4.51
CA PRO A 190 11.97 -20.35 4.22
C PRO A 190 12.37 -21.21 5.43
N ARG A 191 13.34 -20.74 6.25
CA ARG A 191 13.71 -21.45 7.47
C ARG A 191 12.63 -21.41 8.53
N TYR A 192 11.93 -20.29 8.64
CA TYR A 192 10.77 -20.18 9.53
C TYR A 192 9.64 -21.14 9.13
N LEU A 193 9.30 -21.23 7.84
CA LEU A 193 8.29 -22.16 7.34
C LEU A 193 8.72 -23.62 7.58
N ALA A 194 9.98 -23.94 7.33
CA ALA A 194 10.53 -25.26 7.63
C ALA A 194 10.44 -25.57 9.13
N TRP A 195 10.79 -24.62 9.98
CA TRP A 195 10.66 -24.76 11.44
C TRP A 195 9.22 -25.02 11.87
N GLN A 196 8.26 -24.23 11.36
CA GLN A 196 6.84 -24.43 11.65
C GLN A 196 6.36 -25.83 11.23
N ASN A 197 6.86 -26.37 10.12
CA ASN A 197 6.50 -27.72 9.69
C ASN A 197 7.16 -28.80 10.54
N LEU A 198 8.39 -28.62 10.97
CA LEU A 198 9.09 -29.54 11.87
C LEU A 198 8.45 -29.57 13.26
N LEU A 199 8.02 -28.42 13.79
CA LEU A 199 7.32 -28.33 15.08
C LEU A 199 6.03 -29.15 15.16
N LYS A 200 5.37 -29.42 14.03
CA LYS A 200 4.18 -30.28 13.97
C LYS A 200 4.49 -31.73 14.37
N ASN A 201 5.72 -32.18 14.10
CA ASN A 201 6.17 -33.54 14.33
C ASN A 201 7.04 -33.65 15.60
N ASP A 202 7.80 -32.63 15.91
CA ASP A 202 8.69 -32.58 17.08
C ASP A 202 8.67 -31.18 17.72
N PRO A 203 7.91 -31.00 18.83
CA PRO A 203 7.83 -29.72 19.52
C PRO A 203 9.12 -29.23 20.18
N THR A 204 10.17 -30.07 20.25
CA THR A 204 11.44 -29.75 20.92
C THR A 204 12.41 -28.99 20.02
N ILE A 205 12.14 -28.93 18.69
CA ILE A 205 13.01 -28.28 17.69
C ILE A 205 13.05 -26.77 17.92
N THR A 206 14.25 -26.25 18.06
CA THR A 206 14.50 -24.82 18.26
C THR A 206 14.78 -24.10 16.94
N PRO A 207 14.63 -22.75 16.88
CA PRO A 207 15.07 -21.97 15.73
C PRO A 207 16.55 -22.15 15.40
N GLU A 208 17.39 -22.42 16.39
CA GLU A 208 18.82 -22.63 16.26
C GLU A 208 19.13 -23.92 15.50
N ASP A 209 18.39 -24.99 15.78
CA ASP A 209 18.53 -26.28 15.08
C ASP A 209 18.26 -26.11 13.57
N VAL A 210 17.25 -25.29 13.22
CA VAL A 210 16.89 -25.04 11.81
C VAL A 210 17.91 -24.18 11.09
N ARG A 211 18.68 -23.34 11.79
CA ARG A 211 19.79 -22.58 11.19
C ARG A 211 20.90 -23.49 10.66
N GLN A 212 21.08 -24.65 11.30
CA GLN A 212 22.09 -25.65 10.93
C GLN A 212 21.66 -26.53 9.74
N ILE A 213 20.37 -26.56 9.40
CA ILE A 213 19.85 -27.42 8.31
C ILE A 213 20.36 -26.92 6.96
N PRO A 214 20.92 -27.81 6.11
CA PRO A 214 21.31 -27.48 4.74
C PRO A 214 20.16 -26.92 3.91
N LYS A 215 20.47 -26.01 2.97
CA LYS A 215 19.45 -25.31 2.16
C LYS A 215 18.57 -26.25 1.34
N GLU A 216 19.15 -27.31 0.80
CA GLU A 216 18.47 -28.33 0.00
C GLU A 216 17.35 -29.00 0.79
N LYS A 217 17.57 -29.25 2.10
CA LYS A 217 16.55 -29.79 2.99
C LYS A 217 15.51 -28.76 3.36
N ILE A 218 15.88 -27.48 3.52
CA ILE A 218 14.95 -26.39 3.77
C ILE A 218 13.94 -26.27 2.64
N ARG A 219 14.37 -26.38 1.37
CA ARG A 219 13.49 -26.38 0.19
C ARG A 219 12.35 -27.39 0.32
N ILE A 220 12.65 -28.61 0.77
CA ILE A 220 11.67 -29.68 0.96
C ILE A 220 10.79 -29.40 2.18
N LEU A 221 11.42 -29.01 3.30
CA LEU A 221 10.73 -28.81 4.58
C LEU A 221 9.83 -27.58 4.60
N ALA A 222 10.17 -26.53 3.90
CA ALA A 222 9.37 -25.31 3.81
C ALA A 222 8.07 -25.50 3.01
N GLN A 223 7.89 -26.63 2.29
CA GLN A 223 6.75 -26.89 1.41
C GLN A 223 6.44 -25.67 0.52
N VAL A 224 7.48 -25.13 -0.09
CA VAL A 224 7.38 -23.97 -0.96
C VAL A 224 6.40 -24.26 -2.08
N ILE A 225 5.48 -23.35 -2.33
CA ILE A 225 4.48 -23.48 -3.40
C ILE A 225 5.25 -23.63 -4.72
N ILE A 226 5.07 -24.77 -5.40
CA ILE A 226 5.64 -24.99 -6.73
C ILE A 226 4.70 -24.28 -7.70
N ILE A 227 5.13 -23.15 -8.25
CA ILE A 227 4.42 -22.53 -9.39
C ILE A 227 4.93 -23.26 -10.64
N GLU A 228 4.07 -24.08 -11.24
CA GLU A 228 4.34 -24.68 -12.52
C GLU A 228 4.35 -23.58 -13.59
N ASP A 229 5.52 -23.35 -14.19
CA ASP A 229 5.79 -22.39 -15.26
C ASP A 229 5.18 -20.96 -15.08
N PRO A 230 5.80 -20.09 -14.27
CA PRO A 230 5.28 -18.76 -13.99
C PRO A 230 5.31 -17.80 -15.21
N CYS A 231 5.90 -18.21 -16.34
CA CYS A 231 6.11 -17.36 -17.51
C CYS A 231 5.04 -17.54 -18.62
N HIS A 232 4.04 -18.38 -18.41
CA HIS A 232 2.95 -18.58 -19.34
C HIS A 232 1.67 -17.83 -18.88
N GLU A 233 1.64 -16.51 -19.03
CA GLU A 233 0.42 -15.69 -19.17
C GLU A 233 0.57 -14.70 -20.33
#